data_cb0d01f786947ff267fc1a3ef1e8185e
#
_entry.id   cb0d01f786947ff267fc1a3ef1e8185e
#
_cell.length_a   1.000
_cell.length_b   1.000
_cell.length_c   1.000
_cell.angle_alpha   90.00
_cell.angle_beta   90.00
_cell.angle_gamma   90.00
#
_symmetry.space_group_name_H-M   'P 1'
#
loop_
_entity.id
_entity.type
_entity.pdbx_description
1 polymer ?
#
loop_
_entity_poly.entity_id
_entity_poly.type
_entity_poly.pdbx_seq_one_letter_code
_entity_poly.pdbx_strand_id
1 'polypeptide(L)'
;MKRLVYILVLACLVAACTSSVETRFIASQNQQLQVVDSLMWQQSDSALMVLVDFAGSPQADSLSTFDGHYFQMLLSELLYKNDCEQTNREKLLKAVDYFDSLYCRDAACHVSTDNIVFLDARAHYINGAGFYEQGNVVNACEEYLEALEVMEERFEEKELVGLKARFMALAFNRLGDLFCNQYMMENAISCFEAALPYCKMSPTSNIGVSRILYNIGHQYEMLSDSEQAIKYYREALEHLPDSNKATYRDICSHVVLCNYDLGLKIDQAVKALRLFDAQSSKDCEHLIYALFIGSIYAEEKMYDSALVYLEPLFEHYGEIEAAKYLRVIYDSLGYAEKADECVRFLADNIQSEGENKALVSQLDNLFQDYLKQKQKKLAEAEHAKHIKKIVGIIVTVAVFVALGIVVVAKRRSKKLLRQKLEEQRQAHQAQQNALFGRLKQSNQEICELKERIKQQDDLSAKAEAAPTFAEEPICRLIVERVNEGQFKAKVDYAVYKDSALDKQQLLDLRVAADRHFNQFTVRLKQAYPKLTNSDLDYCCLYLLGLTDADISALMQRAYNTVNERSTKLRNVFGRENNISNTLRDLAECFLLN
;
A
#
# COMPACT_ATOMS: atom_id res chain seq x y z
N MET A 1 22.65 -25.03 -40.41
CA MET A 1 23.58 -24.68 -39.31
C MET A 1 22.91 -23.87 -38.20
N LYS A 2 22.19 -22.78 -38.46
CA LYS A 2 21.52 -22.00 -37.37
C LYS A 2 20.52 -22.83 -36.54
N ARG A 3 19.68 -23.67 -37.16
CA ARG A 3 18.73 -24.55 -36.43
C ARG A 3 19.42 -25.62 -35.57
N LEU A 4 20.58 -26.14 -36.01
CA LEU A 4 21.34 -27.12 -35.22
C LEU A 4 22.03 -26.51 -34.01
N VAL A 5 22.49 -25.25 -34.12
CA VAL A 5 23.05 -24.49 -33.00
C VAL A 5 21.95 -24.16 -31.98
N TYR A 6 20.75 -23.81 -32.44
CA TYR A 6 19.58 -23.56 -31.60
C TYR A 6 19.16 -24.82 -30.80
N ILE A 7 19.11 -25.98 -31.46
CA ILE A 7 18.79 -27.26 -30.81
C ILE A 7 19.89 -27.67 -29.82
N LEU A 8 21.16 -27.40 -30.12
CA LEU A 8 22.28 -27.67 -29.20
C LEU A 8 22.28 -26.72 -27.98
N VAL A 9 21.99 -25.45 -28.20
CA VAL A 9 21.81 -24.47 -27.09
C VAL A 9 20.62 -24.84 -26.22
N LEU A 10 19.49 -25.25 -26.83
CA LEU A 10 18.33 -25.76 -26.11
C LEU A 10 18.67 -27.04 -25.32
N ALA A 11 19.38 -27.96 -25.90
CA ALA A 11 19.82 -29.20 -25.23
C ALA A 11 20.81 -28.93 -24.08
N CYS A 12 21.72 -27.96 -24.23
CA CYS A 12 22.63 -27.54 -23.16
C CYS A 12 21.90 -26.79 -22.02
N LEU A 13 20.90 -25.97 -22.34
CA LEU A 13 20.06 -25.28 -21.36
C LEU A 13 19.19 -26.28 -20.57
N VAL A 14 18.64 -27.29 -21.22
CA VAL A 14 17.89 -28.38 -20.55
C VAL A 14 18.80 -29.22 -19.68
N ALA A 15 20.05 -29.46 -20.09
CA ALA A 15 21.03 -30.22 -19.28
C ALA A 15 21.56 -29.40 -18.06
N ALA A 16 21.63 -28.08 -18.15
CA ALA A 16 21.99 -27.21 -17.02
C ALA A 16 20.90 -27.11 -15.96
N CYS A 17 19.64 -27.42 -16.31
CA CYS A 17 18.50 -27.44 -15.37
C CYS A 17 18.35 -28.72 -14.54
N THR A 18 19.28 -29.68 -14.62
CA THR A 18 19.14 -31.01 -13.98
C THR A 18 19.76 -31.16 -12.59
N SER A 19 20.05 -30.06 -11.88
CA SER A 19 20.66 -30.11 -10.55
C SER A 19 19.75 -29.68 -9.41
N SER A 20 18.47 -30.07 -9.45
CA SER A 20 17.63 -30.24 -8.24
C SER A 20 16.42 -31.09 -8.63
N VAL A 21 16.05 -32.03 -7.77
CA VAL A 21 14.84 -32.84 -7.92
C VAL A 21 13.64 -31.95 -7.56
N GLU A 22 13.40 -30.88 -8.35
CA GLU A 22 12.10 -30.24 -8.39
C GLU A 22 11.21 -31.16 -9.22
N THR A 23 10.13 -31.64 -8.64
CA THR A 23 9.06 -32.29 -9.37
C THR A 23 8.66 -31.37 -10.52
N ARG A 24 9.08 -31.72 -11.75
CA ARG A 24 8.80 -30.94 -12.95
C ARG A 24 7.29 -30.77 -13.03
N PHE A 25 6.81 -29.54 -13.00
CA PHE A 25 5.45 -29.23 -13.36
C PHE A 25 5.27 -29.60 -14.85
N ILE A 26 4.49 -30.65 -15.13
CA ILE A 26 4.18 -31.12 -16.49
C ILE A 26 2.68 -30.95 -16.68
N ALA A 27 2.29 -29.80 -17.19
CA ALA A 27 0.88 -29.52 -17.47
C ALA A 27 0.43 -30.03 -18.85
N SER A 28 1.33 -30.10 -19.82
CA SER A 28 1.01 -30.43 -21.22
C SER A 28 1.83 -31.60 -21.72
N GLN A 29 1.31 -32.36 -22.69
CA GLN A 29 2.08 -33.35 -23.44
C GLN A 29 2.92 -32.71 -24.55
N ASN A 30 2.63 -31.46 -24.92
CA ASN A 30 3.41 -30.72 -25.90
C ASN A 30 4.76 -30.28 -25.32
N GLN A 31 5.84 -30.88 -25.83
CA GLN A 31 7.19 -30.62 -25.32
C GLN A 31 7.63 -29.16 -25.45
N GLN A 32 7.18 -28.45 -26.47
CA GLN A 32 7.55 -27.05 -26.68
C GLN A 32 6.89 -26.14 -25.64
N LEU A 33 5.62 -26.35 -25.33
CA LEU A 33 4.91 -25.62 -24.26
C LEU A 33 5.53 -25.90 -22.87
N GLN A 34 5.96 -27.16 -22.63
CA GLN A 34 6.69 -27.50 -21.39
C GLN A 34 8.04 -26.75 -21.27
N VAL A 35 8.78 -26.65 -22.39
CA VAL A 35 10.04 -25.92 -22.43
C VAL A 35 9.81 -24.43 -22.17
N VAL A 36 8.81 -23.84 -22.81
CA VAL A 36 8.43 -22.43 -22.60
C VAL A 36 8.08 -22.18 -21.14
N ASP A 37 7.21 -23.01 -20.56
CA ASP A 37 6.80 -22.85 -19.15
C ASP A 37 7.97 -22.97 -18.17
N SER A 38 8.88 -23.91 -18.41
CA SER A 38 10.08 -24.06 -17.59
C SER A 38 11.04 -22.86 -17.73
N LEU A 39 11.18 -22.34 -18.96
CA LEU A 39 12.12 -21.27 -19.28
C LEU A 39 11.63 -19.91 -18.77
N MET A 40 10.32 -19.64 -18.79
CA MET A 40 9.73 -18.36 -18.41
C MET A 40 10.01 -17.94 -16.97
N TRP A 41 10.31 -18.89 -16.10
CA TRP A 41 10.63 -18.62 -14.70
C TRP A 41 12.06 -18.15 -14.46
N GLN A 42 12.92 -18.27 -15.49
CA GLN A 42 14.34 -17.90 -15.43
C GLN A 42 14.70 -16.85 -16.49
N GLN A 43 14.16 -16.96 -17.70
CA GLN A 43 14.49 -16.15 -18.87
C GLN A 43 13.20 -15.86 -19.68
N SER A 44 12.38 -14.90 -19.19
CA SER A 44 11.08 -14.58 -19.80
C SER A 44 11.19 -14.14 -21.26
N ASP A 45 12.18 -13.32 -21.61
CA ASP A 45 12.42 -12.84 -22.98
C ASP A 45 12.67 -14.00 -23.94
N SER A 46 13.55 -14.93 -23.55
CA SER A 46 13.87 -16.13 -24.34
C SER A 46 12.66 -17.06 -24.49
N ALA A 47 11.86 -17.19 -23.41
CA ALA A 47 10.63 -17.99 -23.43
C ALA A 47 9.58 -17.39 -24.37
N LEU A 48 9.42 -16.06 -24.37
CA LEU A 48 8.52 -15.35 -25.27
C LEU A 48 8.91 -15.56 -26.73
N MET A 49 10.21 -15.43 -27.06
CA MET A 49 10.71 -15.70 -28.42
C MET A 49 10.40 -17.13 -28.87
N VAL A 50 10.64 -18.14 -28.02
CA VAL A 50 10.34 -19.54 -28.32
C VAL A 50 8.85 -19.76 -28.56
N LEU A 51 8.00 -19.11 -27.74
CA LEU A 51 6.54 -19.23 -27.88
C LEU A 51 6.02 -18.56 -29.16
N VAL A 52 6.56 -17.40 -29.53
CA VAL A 52 6.21 -16.70 -30.78
C VAL A 52 6.66 -17.49 -32.01
N ASP A 53 7.88 -18.05 -32.00
CA ASP A 53 8.33 -18.94 -33.06
C ASP A 53 7.45 -20.19 -33.20
N PHE A 54 7.03 -20.76 -32.07
CA PHE A 54 6.09 -21.89 -32.06
C PHE A 54 4.73 -21.49 -32.63
N ALA A 55 4.21 -20.32 -32.32
CA ALA A 55 2.93 -19.80 -32.81
C ALA A 55 2.90 -19.71 -34.37
N GLY A 56 4.05 -19.48 -35.00
CA GLY A 56 4.20 -19.48 -36.47
C GLY A 56 4.37 -20.87 -37.08
N SER A 57 4.36 -21.94 -36.30
CA SER A 57 4.58 -23.31 -36.78
C SER A 57 3.27 -24.03 -37.09
N PRO A 58 3.25 -24.99 -38.05
CA PRO A 58 2.07 -25.81 -38.32
C PRO A 58 1.59 -26.67 -37.12
N GLN A 59 2.45 -26.86 -36.14
CA GLN A 59 2.12 -27.60 -34.92
C GLN A 59 1.19 -26.79 -34.00
N ALA A 60 1.26 -25.46 -34.04
CA ALA A 60 0.36 -24.58 -33.27
C ALA A 60 -1.09 -24.68 -33.76
N ASP A 61 -1.31 -24.94 -35.08
CA ASP A 61 -2.64 -25.09 -35.66
C ASP A 61 -3.33 -26.41 -35.23
N SER A 62 -2.56 -27.39 -34.75
CA SER A 62 -3.03 -28.73 -34.37
C SER A 62 -3.03 -28.99 -32.86
N LEU A 63 -2.99 -27.95 -32.04
CA LEU A 63 -3.04 -28.08 -30.61
C LEU A 63 -4.36 -28.71 -30.14
N SER A 64 -4.28 -29.55 -29.12
CA SER A 64 -5.46 -30.01 -28.38
C SER A 64 -6.19 -28.82 -27.75
N THR A 65 -7.46 -28.99 -27.38
CA THR A 65 -8.22 -27.93 -26.68
C THR A 65 -7.48 -27.47 -25.40
N PHE A 66 -6.96 -28.42 -24.63
CA PHE A 66 -6.16 -28.12 -23.43
C PHE A 66 -4.91 -27.32 -23.77
N ASP A 67 -4.10 -27.81 -24.71
CA ASP A 67 -2.84 -27.15 -25.08
C ASP A 67 -3.10 -25.78 -25.72
N GLY A 68 -4.23 -25.60 -26.40
CA GLY A 68 -4.65 -24.32 -26.96
C GLY A 68 -4.92 -23.27 -25.88
N HIS A 69 -5.65 -23.61 -24.84
CA HIS A 69 -5.88 -22.73 -23.68
C HIS A 69 -4.59 -22.49 -22.89
N TYR A 70 -3.79 -23.54 -22.70
CA TYR A 70 -2.51 -23.43 -22.03
C TYR A 70 -1.54 -22.50 -22.77
N PHE A 71 -1.50 -22.59 -24.11
CA PHE A 71 -0.75 -21.68 -24.95
C PHE A 71 -1.18 -20.22 -24.76
N GLN A 72 -2.48 -19.93 -24.72
CA GLN A 72 -2.99 -18.57 -24.53
C GLN A 72 -2.62 -18.00 -23.16
N MET A 73 -2.71 -18.82 -22.11
CA MET A 73 -2.29 -18.43 -20.76
C MET A 73 -0.79 -18.11 -20.72
N LEU A 74 0.07 -19.01 -21.26
CA LEU A 74 1.51 -18.79 -21.32
C LEU A 74 1.86 -17.53 -22.10
N LEU A 75 1.17 -17.28 -23.22
CA LEU A 75 1.38 -16.07 -24.02
C LEU A 75 1.05 -14.81 -23.21
N SER A 76 -0.09 -14.77 -22.53
CA SER A 76 -0.46 -13.64 -21.70
C SER A 76 0.54 -13.41 -20.55
N GLU A 77 0.96 -14.49 -19.88
CA GLU A 77 1.94 -14.39 -18.79
C GLU A 77 3.29 -13.89 -19.27
N LEU A 78 3.73 -14.32 -20.45
CA LEU A 78 4.99 -13.88 -21.04
C LEU A 78 4.93 -12.45 -21.59
N LEU A 79 3.82 -12.04 -22.19
CA LEU A 79 3.61 -10.65 -22.59
C LEU A 79 3.70 -9.73 -21.35
N TYR A 80 2.99 -10.07 -20.29
CA TYR A 80 3.03 -9.33 -19.02
C TYR A 80 4.44 -9.25 -18.40
N LYS A 81 5.18 -10.39 -18.37
CA LYS A 81 6.54 -10.44 -17.78
C LYS A 81 7.58 -9.66 -18.59
N ASN A 82 7.31 -9.36 -19.84
CA ASN A 82 8.19 -8.62 -20.76
C ASN A 82 7.68 -7.20 -21.04
N ASP A 83 6.79 -6.68 -20.20
CA ASP A 83 6.18 -5.34 -20.34
C ASP A 83 5.58 -5.09 -21.74
N CYS A 84 5.00 -6.14 -22.33
CA CYS A 84 4.32 -6.08 -23.61
C CYS A 84 2.81 -6.03 -23.44
N GLU A 85 2.13 -5.28 -24.31
CA GLU A 85 0.66 -5.18 -24.30
C GLU A 85 -0.01 -6.57 -24.45
N GLN A 86 -0.99 -6.86 -23.60
CA GLN A 86 -1.76 -8.11 -23.63
C GLN A 86 -2.78 -8.10 -24.79
N THR A 87 -2.35 -8.48 -25.98
CA THR A 87 -3.17 -8.49 -27.20
C THR A 87 -4.14 -9.67 -27.31
N ASN A 88 -4.00 -10.69 -26.47
CA ASN A 88 -4.79 -11.93 -26.53
C ASN A 88 -5.84 -12.08 -25.42
N ARG A 89 -6.28 -10.96 -24.80
CA ARG A 89 -7.12 -10.94 -23.60
C ARG A 89 -8.42 -11.75 -23.74
N GLU A 90 -9.14 -11.65 -24.85
CA GLU A 90 -10.36 -12.45 -25.07
C GLU A 90 -10.11 -13.97 -25.04
N LYS A 91 -8.93 -14.39 -25.54
CA LYS A 91 -8.53 -15.79 -25.52
C LYS A 91 -8.05 -16.22 -24.13
N LEU A 92 -7.45 -15.30 -23.38
CA LEU A 92 -7.11 -15.54 -21.96
C LEU A 92 -8.36 -15.78 -21.13
N LEU A 93 -9.40 -14.96 -21.27
CA LEU A 93 -10.68 -15.17 -20.57
C LEU A 93 -11.28 -16.54 -20.83
N LYS A 94 -11.25 -16.99 -22.10
CA LYS A 94 -11.68 -18.37 -22.46
C LYS A 94 -10.80 -19.44 -21.82
N ALA A 95 -9.51 -19.14 -21.61
CA ALA A 95 -8.61 -20.07 -20.92
C ALA A 95 -8.88 -20.11 -19.41
N VAL A 96 -9.19 -18.98 -18.78
CA VAL A 96 -9.64 -18.92 -17.36
C VAL A 96 -10.90 -19.76 -17.19
N ASP A 97 -11.98 -19.48 -17.97
CA ASP A 97 -13.22 -20.24 -17.93
C ASP A 97 -12.99 -21.74 -18.16
N TYR A 98 -12.05 -22.09 -19.02
CA TYR A 98 -11.71 -23.48 -19.33
C TYR A 98 -11.05 -24.17 -18.14
N PHE A 99 -10.02 -23.57 -17.52
CA PHE A 99 -9.32 -24.17 -16.38
C PHE A 99 -10.22 -24.25 -15.14
N ASP A 100 -11.01 -23.21 -14.84
CA ASP A 100 -12.03 -23.24 -13.78
C ASP A 100 -13.05 -24.37 -14.03
N SER A 101 -13.50 -24.57 -15.28
CA SER A 101 -14.40 -25.67 -15.61
C SER A 101 -13.78 -27.05 -15.42
N LEU A 102 -12.48 -27.20 -15.60
CA LEU A 102 -11.75 -28.44 -15.38
C LEU A 102 -11.56 -28.72 -13.89
N TYR A 103 -11.29 -27.70 -13.10
CA TYR A 103 -11.19 -27.81 -11.66
C TYR A 103 -12.49 -28.34 -11.03
N CYS A 104 -13.63 -27.86 -11.54
CA CYS A 104 -14.96 -28.29 -11.09
C CYS A 104 -15.42 -29.67 -11.60
N ARG A 105 -14.76 -30.22 -12.59
CA ARG A 105 -15.10 -31.53 -13.15
C ARG A 105 -13.98 -32.51 -12.78
N ASP A 106 -14.25 -33.41 -11.90
CA ASP A 106 -13.42 -34.60 -11.56
C ASP A 106 -13.13 -35.52 -12.75
N ALA A 107 -13.07 -34.96 -13.99
CA ALA A 107 -13.20 -35.71 -15.21
C ALA A 107 -11.88 -35.78 -16.00
N ALA A 108 -11.42 -36.97 -16.23
CA ALA A 108 -10.76 -37.52 -17.43
C ALA A 108 -9.79 -36.54 -18.18
N CYS A 109 -9.02 -35.76 -17.47
CA CYS A 109 -7.91 -35.00 -18.05
C CYS A 109 -6.63 -35.84 -17.86
N HIS A 110 -5.75 -35.86 -18.88
CA HIS A 110 -4.43 -36.51 -18.78
C HIS A 110 -3.47 -35.76 -17.84
N VAL A 111 -3.94 -34.68 -17.22
CA VAL A 111 -3.20 -33.80 -16.31
C VAL A 111 -3.68 -34.07 -14.88
N SER A 112 -2.76 -34.09 -13.94
CA SER A 112 -3.10 -34.26 -12.52
C SER A 112 -3.95 -33.09 -12.02
N THR A 113 -4.88 -33.38 -11.08
CA THR A 113 -5.73 -32.36 -10.46
C THR A 113 -4.90 -31.21 -9.89
N ASP A 114 -3.75 -31.49 -9.26
CA ASP A 114 -2.85 -30.48 -8.71
C ASP A 114 -2.28 -29.54 -9.76
N ASN A 115 -2.00 -30.07 -10.97
CA ASN A 115 -1.52 -29.25 -12.08
C ASN A 115 -2.65 -28.39 -12.67
N ILE A 116 -3.88 -28.92 -12.75
CA ILE A 116 -5.05 -28.15 -13.19
C ILE A 116 -5.29 -26.99 -12.23
N VAL A 117 -5.31 -27.23 -10.92
CA VAL A 117 -5.47 -26.20 -9.88
C VAL A 117 -4.39 -25.12 -9.99
N PHE A 118 -3.15 -25.52 -10.22
CA PHE A 118 -2.07 -24.56 -10.38
C PHE A 118 -2.17 -23.74 -11.69
N LEU A 119 -2.68 -24.32 -12.77
CA LEU A 119 -2.98 -23.60 -14.00
C LEU A 119 -4.13 -22.62 -13.85
N ASP A 120 -5.17 -23.05 -13.14
CA ASP A 120 -6.32 -22.23 -12.81
C ASP A 120 -5.91 -21.01 -11.99
N ALA A 121 -5.17 -21.21 -10.90
CA ALA A 121 -4.61 -20.11 -10.10
C ALA A 121 -3.74 -19.17 -10.93
N ARG A 122 -2.92 -19.69 -11.85
CA ARG A 122 -2.08 -18.86 -12.75
C ARG A 122 -2.93 -18.09 -13.76
N ALA A 123 -4.01 -18.69 -14.26
CA ALA A 123 -4.92 -18.03 -15.19
C ALA A 123 -5.63 -16.84 -14.53
N HIS A 124 -6.13 -17.01 -13.30
CA HIS A 124 -6.66 -15.91 -12.48
C HIS A 124 -5.62 -14.84 -12.20
N TYR A 125 -4.43 -15.22 -11.77
CA TYR A 125 -3.35 -14.27 -11.50
C TYR A 125 -3.04 -13.39 -12.72
N ILE A 126 -2.90 -13.97 -13.91
CA ILE A 126 -2.57 -13.18 -15.11
C ILE A 126 -3.76 -12.39 -15.62
N ASN A 127 -4.99 -12.85 -15.39
CA ASN A 127 -6.20 -12.09 -15.65
C ASN A 127 -6.29 -10.86 -14.73
N GLY A 128 -5.97 -11.03 -13.45
CA GLY A 128 -5.85 -9.94 -12.48
C GLY A 128 -4.82 -8.89 -12.90
N ALA A 129 -3.66 -9.32 -13.38
CA ALA A 129 -2.64 -8.41 -13.93
C ALA A 129 -3.18 -7.60 -15.11
N GLY A 130 -3.92 -8.25 -16.02
CA GLY A 130 -4.53 -7.55 -17.14
C GLY A 130 -5.65 -6.57 -16.75
N PHE A 131 -6.41 -6.83 -15.69
CA PHE A 131 -7.35 -5.85 -15.12
C PHE A 131 -6.61 -4.67 -14.49
N TYR A 132 -5.51 -4.95 -13.80
CA TYR A 132 -4.69 -3.91 -13.18
C TYR A 132 -4.10 -2.96 -14.22
N GLU A 133 -3.54 -3.46 -15.33
CA GLU A 133 -3.05 -2.65 -16.44
C GLU A 133 -4.14 -1.75 -17.05
N GLN A 134 -5.40 -2.17 -17.02
CA GLN A 134 -6.55 -1.39 -17.47
C GLN A 134 -7.08 -0.40 -16.44
N GLY A 135 -6.46 -0.31 -15.26
CA GLY A 135 -6.91 0.53 -14.16
C GLY A 135 -8.16 -0.01 -13.44
N ASN A 136 -8.59 -1.24 -13.72
CA ASN A 136 -9.70 -1.88 -13.04
C ASN A 136 -9.21 -2.59 -11.77
N VAL A 137 -8.96 -1.78 -10.74
CA VAL A 137 -8.30 -2.20 -9.49
C VAL A 137 -9.14 -3.21 -8.70
N VAL A 138 -10.47 -3.07 -8.74
CA VAL A 138 -11.39 -3.96 -8.02
C VAL A 138 -11.34 -5.36 -8.60
N ASN A 139 -11.53 -5.51 -9.91
CA ASN A 139 -11.48 -6.81 -10.57
C ASN A 139 -10.07 -7.43 -10.48
N ALA A 140 -9.02 -6.60 -10.53
CA ALA A 140 -7.65 -7.08 -10.33
C ALA A 140 -7.48 -7.68 -8.92
N CYS A 141 -8.01 -7.02 -7.89
CA CYS A 141 -7.99 -7.52 -6.52
C CYS A 141 -8.73 -8.85 -6.40
N GLU A 142 -9.94 -8.94 -6.97
CA GLU A 142 -10.75 -10.17 -6.95
C GLU A 142 -10.00 -11.35 -7.58
N GLU A 143 -9.44 -11.15 -8.76
CA GLU A 143 -8.69 -12.19 -9.48
C GLU A 143 -7.42 -12.64 -8.74
N TYR A 144 -6.69 -11.71 -8.12
CA TYR A 144 -5.53 -12.07 -7.29
C TYR A 144 -5.93 -12.86 -6.04
N LEU A 145 -7.05 -12.48 -5.43
CA LEU A 145 -7.58 -13.22 -4.27
C LEU A 145 -8.08 -14.61 -4.68
N GLU A 146 -8.80 -14.74 -5.82
CA GLU A 146 -9.22 -16.05 -6.35
C GLU A 146 -8.02 -16.95 -6.64
N ALA A 147 -6.96 -16.40 -7.26
CA ALA A 147 -5.72 -17.15 -7.49
C ALA A 147 -5.11 -17.71 -6.19
N LEU A 148 -5.15 -16.91 -5.10
CA LEU A 148 -4.68 -17.35 -3.79
C LEU A 148 -5.62 -18.36 -3.15
N GLU A 149 -6.94 -18.15 -3.22
CA GLU A 149 -7.95 -19.04 -2.66
C GLU A 149 -7.90 -20.43 -3.30
N VAL A 150 -7.83 -20.51 -4.63
CA VAL A 150 -7.71 -21.77 -5.39
C VAL A 150 -6.49 -22.57 -4.92
N MET A 151 -5.37 -21.90 -4.71
CA MET A 151 -4.15 -22.54 -4.20
C MET A 151 -4.30 -23.00 -2.73
N GLU A 152 -4.85 -22.15 -1.87
CA GLU A 152 -5.01 -22.42 -0.45
C GLU A 152 -6.12 -23.45 -0.14
N GLU A 153 -7.13 -23.57 -0.99
CA GLU A 153 -8.17 -24.60 -0.86
C GLU A 153 -7.66 -25.99 -1.20
N ARG A 154 -6.75 -26.09 -2.17
CA ARG A 154 -6.27 -27.36 -2.67
C ARG A 154 -5.02 -27.85 -1.98
N PHE A 155 -4.09 -26.94 -1.64
CA PHE A 155 -2.78 -27.30 -1.12
C PHE A 155 -2.66 -26.94 0.36
N GLU A 156 -2.22 -27.88 1.17
CA GLU A 156 -1.78 -27.58 2.52
C GLU A 156 -0.48 -26.73 2.46
N GLU A 157 -0.21 -25.93 3.46
CA GLU A 157 0.96 -25.05 3.53
C GLU A 157 2.29 -25.79 3.24
N LYS A 158 2.42 -27.02 3.72
CA LYS A 158 3.57 -27.89 3.48
C LYS A 158 3.76 -28.33 2.02
N GLU A 159 2.72 -28.23 1.19
CA GLU A 159 2.71 -28.60 -0.23
C GLU A 159 3.01 -27.39 -1.11
N LEU A 160 2.94 -26.18 -0.54
CA LEU A 160 3.25 -24.91 -1.20
C LEU A 160 4.76 -24.67 -1.19
N VAL A 161 5.50 -25.52 -1.92
CA VAL A 161 6.97 -25.47 -2.05
C VAL A 161 7.40 -25.30 -3.50
N GLY A 162 8.65 -24.91 -3.72
CA GLY A 162 9.23 -24.76 -5.06
C GLY A 162 8.47 -23.74 -5.91
N LEU A 163 7.98 -24.15 -7.08
CA LEU A 163 7.25 -23.28 -8.00
C LEU A 163 5.92 -22.76 -7.43
N LYS A 164 5.21 -23.60 -6.65
CA LYS A 164 3.97 -23.19 -5.98
C LYS A 164 4.25 -22.08 -4.95
N ALA A 165 5.28 -22.22 -4.12
CA ALA A 165 5.68 -21.19 -3.18
C ALA A 165 6.08 -19.89 -3.91
N ARG A 166 6.83 -20.00 -5.01
CA ARG A 166 7.19 -18.84 -5.83
C ARG A 166 5.95 -18.12 -6.38
N PHE A 167 4.96 -18.87 -6.83
CA PHE A 167 3.69 -18.33 -7.29
C PHE A 167 2.92 -17.62 -6.16
N MET A 168 2.79 -18.25 -4.99
CA MET A 168 2.14 -17.64 -3.83
C MET A 168 2.81 -16.32 -3.43
N ALA A 169 4.15 -16.31 -3.38
CA ALA A 169 4.90 -15.09 -3.11
C ALA A 169 4.62 -13.99 -4.14
N LEU A 170 4.53 -14.36 -5.43
CA LEU A 170 4.25 -13.43 -6.51
C LEU A 170 2.82 -12.87 -6.42
N ALA A 171 1.82 -13.71 -6.15
CA ALA A 171 0.43 -13.29 -6.06
C ALA A 171 0.20 -12.36 -4.85
N PHE A 172 0.72 -12.71 -3.68
CA PHE A 172 0.67 -11.83 -2.51
C PHE A 172 1.42 -10.52 -2.73
N ASN A 173 2.60 -10.55 -3.38
CA ASN A 173 3.34 -9.33 -3.70
C ASN A 173 2.52 -8.41 -4.63
N ARG A 174 1.86 -8.96 -5.65
CA ARG A 174 1.03 -8.16 -6.56
C ARG A 174 -0.19 -7.56 -5.87
N LEU A 175 -0.80 -8.31 -4.97
CA LEU A 175 -1.88 -7.79 -4.13
C LEU A 175 -1.38 -6.67 -3.19
N GLY A 176 -0.17 -6.83 -2.64
CA GLY A 176 0.50 -5.78 -1.87
C GLY A 176 0.78 -4.53 -2.72
N ASP A 177 1.33 -4.68 -3.93
CA ASP A 177 1.56 -3.58 -4.86
C ASP A 177 0.25 -2.85 -5.21
N LEU A 178 -0.85 -3.60 -5.39
CA LEU A 178 -2.18 -3.02 -5.62
C LEU A 178 -2.63 -2.16 -4.45
N PHE A 179 -2.51 -2.64 -3.22
CA PHE A 179 -2.88 -1.88 -2.03
C PHE A 179 -1.96 -0.66 -1.81
N CYS A 180 -0.67 -0.77 -2.10
CA CYS A 180 0.26 0.37 -2.07
C CYS A 180 -0.24 1.51 -2.95
N ASN A 181 -0.60 1.20 -4.20
CA ASN A 181 -1.05 2.20 -5.16
C ASN A 181 -2.41 2.82 -4.82
N GLN A 182 -3.14 2.23 -3.88
CA GLN A 182 -4.37 2.77 -3.32
C GLN A 182 -4.17 3.40 -1.92
N TYR A 183 -2.92 3.60 -1.50
CA TYR A 183 -2.57 4.15 -0.19
C TYR A 183 -3.14 3.34 1.00
N MET A 184 -3.31 2.01 0.82
CA MET A 184 -3.76 1.07 1.85
C MET A 184 -2.56 0.37 2.49
N MET A 185 -1.69 1.14 3.14
CA MET A 185 -0.35 0.71 3.59
C MET A 185 -0.41 -0.53 4.50
N GLU A 186 -1.35 -0.59 5.41
CA GLU A 186 -1.48 -1.71 6.36
C GLU A 186 -1.88 -3.01 5.67
N ASN A 187 -2.75 -2.93 4.65
CA ASN A 187 -3.13 -4.09 3.86
C ASN A 187 -1.96 -4.53 2.97
N ALA A 188 -1.22 -3.57 2.40
CA ALA A 188 -0.02 -3.85 1.63
C ALA A 188 1.04 -4.58 2.47
N ILE A 189 1.34 -4.09 3.69
CA ILE A 189 2.25 -4.76 4.63
C ILE A 189 1.79 -6.19 4.89
N SER A 190 0.50 -6.39 5.19
CA SER A 190 -0.05 -7.72 5.46
C SER A 190 0.16 -8.69 4.29
N CYS A 191 0.00 -8.21 3.06
CA CYS A 191 0.23 -9.00 1.86
C CYS A 191 1.72 -9.32 1.65
N PHE A 192 2.60 -8.32 1.82
CA PHE A 192 4.03 -8.53 1.70
C PHE A 192 4.57 -9.46 2.79
N GLU A 193 4.08 -9.35 4.02
CA GLU A 193 4.41 -10.26 5.11
C GLU A 193 3.92 -11.69 4.82
N ALA A 194 2.74 -11.85 4.18
CA ALA A 194 2.26 -13.15 3.72
C ALA A 194 3.11 -13.71 2.56
N ALA A 195 3.64 -12.87 1.67
CA ALA A 195 4.51 -13.26 0.58
C ALA A 195 5.90 -13.74 1.05
N LEU A 196 6.42 -13.15 2.12
CA LEU A 196 7.80 -13.33 2.57
C LEU A 196 8.19 -14.79 2.89
N PRO A 197 7.40 -15.58 3.66
CA PRO A 197 7.72 -16.98 3.91
C PRO A 197 7.79 -17.81 2.63
N TYR A 198 6.86 -17.62 1.71
CA TYR A 198 6.86 -18.31 0.42
C TYR A 198 8.06 -17.91 -0.44
N CYS A 199 8.44 -16.64 -0.43
CA CYS A 199 9.62 -16.17 -1.13
C CYS A 199 10.90 -16.81 -0.56
N LYS A 200 11.03 -16.92 0.76
CA LYS A 200 12.17 -17.57 1.44
C LYS A 200 12.26 -19.07 1.13
N MET A 201 11.15 -19.74 0.82
CA MET A 201 11.14 -21.15 0.42
C MET A 201 11.55 -21.39 -1.05
N SER A 202 11.64 -20.35 -1.88
CA SER A 202 12.03 -20.47 -3.28
C SER A 202 13.54 -20.43 -3.44
N PRO A 203 14.18 -21.38 -4.16
CA PRO A 203 15.63 -21.51 -4.21
C PRO A 203 16.37 -20.39 -4.97
N THR A 204 15.67 -19.47 -5.62
CA THR A 204 16.29 -18.42 -6.46
C THR A 204 16.10 -17.00 -5.89
N SER A 205 15.84 -16.84 -4.59
CA SER A 205 15.01 -15.72 -4.16
C SER A 205 15.64 -14.62 -3.32
N ASN A 206 16.98 -14.55 -3.17
CA ASN A 206 17.57 -13.47 -2.37
C ASN A 206 17.14 -12.07 -2.86
N ILE A 207 17.12 -11.83 -4.19
CA ILE A 207 16.62 -10.57 -4.76
C ILE A 207 15.12 -10.39 -4.49
N GLY A 208 14.33 -11.46 -4.59
CA GLY A 208 12.90 -11.43 -4.29
C GLY A 208 12.63 -11.12 -2.83
N VAL A 209 13.35 -11.75 -1.91
CA VAL A 209 13.26 -11.48 -0.47
C VAL A 209 13.65 -10.03 -0.18
N SER A 210 14.77 -9.56 -0.73
CA SER A 210 15.21 -8.16 -0.59
C SER A 210 14.14 -7.18 -1.04
N ARG A 211 13.50 -7.42 -2.19
CA ARG A 211 12.44 -6.55 -2.73
C ARG A 211 11.19 -6.54 -1.84
N ILE A 212 10.74 -7.70 -1.36
CA ILE A 212 9.57 -7.76 -0.46
C ILE A 212 9.87 -7.01 0.83
N LEU A 213 11.06 -7.21 1.42
CA LEU A 213 11.48 -6.51 2.63
C LEU A 213 11.60 -4.99 2.40
N TYR A 214 12.11 -4.57 1.24
CA TYR A 214 12.11 -3.17 0.82
C TYR A 214 10.69 -2.60 0.75
N ASN A 215 9.77 -3.33 0.10
CA ASN A 215 8.37 -2.90 -0.01
C ASN A 215 7.73 -2.75 1.38
N ILE A 216 7.96 -3.68 2.30
CA ILE A 216 7.48 -3.57 3.69
C ILE A 216 8.08 -2.32 4.36
N GLY A 217 9.39 -2.13 4.25
CA GLY A 217 10.08 -0.97 4.81
C GLY A 217 9.51 0.34 4.28
N HIS A 218 9.25 0.42 2.98
CA HIS A 218 8.67 1.59 2.34
C HIS A 218 7.23 1.89 2.85
N GLN A 219 6.41 0.85 3.12
CA GLN A 219 5.10 1.09 3.71
C GLN A 219 5.19 1.61 5.15
N TYR A 220 6.15 1.13 5.94
CA TYR A 220 6.38 1.67 7.28
C TYR A 220 6.90 3.12 7.24
N GLU A 221 7.74 3.46 6.26
CA GLU A 221 8.15 4.85 6.01
C GLU A 221 6.96 5.74 5.67
N MET A 222 6.06 5.30 4.77
CA MET A 222 4.81 6.01 4.45
C MET A 222 3.88 6.16 5.66
N LEU A 223 3.92 5.24 6.61
CA LEU A 223 3.24 5.34 7.91
C LEU A 223 4.00 6.19 8.94
N SER A 224 5.12 6.80 8.52
CA SER A 224 6.04 7.55 9.37
C SER A 224 6.62 6.72 10.54
N ASP A 225 6.75 5.41 10.31
CA ASP A 225 7.41 4.48 11.24
C ASP A 225 8.85 4.23 10.83
N SER A 226 9.67 5.25 10.98
CA SER A 226 11.07 5.20 10.58
C SER A 226 11.88 4.10 11.27
N GLU A 227 11.49 3.67 12.49
CA GLU A 227 12.19 2.59 13.18
C GLU A 227 11.95 1.23 12.52
N GLN A 228 10.69 0.89 12.19
CA GLN A 228 10.41 -0.34 11.46
C GLN A 228 10.91 -0.27 10.03
N ALA A 229 10.75 0.85 9.37
CA ALA A 229 11.27 1.03 8.02
C ALA A 229 12.77 0.67 7.96
N ILE A 230 13.59 1.25 8.85
CA ILE A 230 15.02 0.95 8.95
C ILE A 230 15.29 -0.53 9.20
N LYS A 231 14.51 -1.17 10.07
CA LYS A 231 14.68 -2.60 10.36
C LYS A 231 14.50 -3.45 9.11
N TYR A 232 13.40 -3.21 8.36
CA TYR A 232 13.12 -3.96 7.14
C TYR A 232 14.09 -3.63 6.01
N TYR A 233 14.51 -2.38 5.87
CA TYR A 233 15.52 -1.97 4.90
C TYR A 233 16.88 -2.63 5.18
N ARG A 234 17.30 -2.73 6.43
CA ARG A 234 18.55 -3.44 6.81
C ARG A 234 18.45 -4.93 6.49
N GLU A 235 17.32 -5.58 6.81
CA GLU A 235 17.10 -6.97 6.42
C GLU A 235 17.09 -7.15 4.90
N ALA A 236 16.52 -6.20 4.14
CA ALA A 236 16.56 -6.20 2.68
C ALA A 236 18.00 -6.16 2.14
N LEU A 237 18.86 -5.34 2.73
CA LEU A 237 20.28 -5.25 2.35
C LEU A 237 21.04 -6.55 2.60
N GLU A 238 20.71 -7.32 3.65
CA GLU A 238 21.34 -8.62 3.95
C GLU A 238 21.05 -9.67 2.86
N HIS A 239 19.92 -9.55 2.18
CA HIS A 239 19.52 -10.45 1.10
C HIS A 239 19.90 -9.94 -0.30
N LEU A 240 20.42 -8.71 -0.41
CA LEU A 240 20.75 -8.11 -1.71
C LEU A 240 22.11 -8.62 -2.21
N PRO A 241 22.21 -9.10 -3.47
CA PRO A 241 23.49 -9.48 -4.07
C PRO A 241 24.42 -8.27 -4.23
N ASP A 242 25.72 -8.46 -3.99
CA ASP A 242 26.76 -7.42 -4.11
C ASP A 242 26.81 -6.72 -5.49
N SER A 243 26.35 -7.41 -6.52
CA SER A 243 26.28 -6.87 -7.88
C SER A 243 25.22 -5.78 -8.09
N ASN A 244 24.21 -5.72 -7.20
CA ASN A 244 23.06 -4.81 -7.37
C ASN A 244 23.28 -3.46 -6.65
N LYS A 245 24.29 -2.73 -7.09
CA LYS A 245 24.72 -1.47 -6.46
C LYS A 245 23.67 -0.36 -6.51
N ALA A 246 22.83 -0.32 -7.55
CA ALA A 246 21.78 0.68 -7.68
C ALA A 246 20.71 0.50 -6.59
N THR A 247 20.14 -0.70 -6.48
CA THR A 247 19.16 -1.01 -5.42
C THR A 247 19.76 -0.86 -4.02
N TYR A 248 21.06 -1.16 -3.84
CA TYR A 248 21.75 -0.93 -2.57
C TYR A 248 21.74 0.55 -2.19
N ARG A 249 22.08 1.44 -3.11
CA ARG A 249 22.06 2.90 -2.86
C ARG A 249 20.66 3.42 -2.59
N ASP A 250 19.68 2.92 -3.34
CA ASP A 250 18.26 3.25 -3.17
C ASP A 250 17.79 2.91 -1.76
N ILE A 251 17.95 1.68 -1.32
CA ILE A 251 17.61 1.27 0.05
C ILE A 251 18.36 2.11 1.09
N CYS A 252 19.65 2.37 0.90
CA CYS A 252 20.44 3.17 1.83
C CYS A 252 19.95 4.62 1.89
N SER A 253 19.44 5.20 0.81
CA SER A 253 18.90 6.56 0.82
C SER A 253 17.65 6.66 1.68
N HIS A 254 16.74 5.69 1.60
CA HIS A 254 15.59 5.58 2.49
C HIS A 254 16.00 5.40 3.96
N VAL A 255 17.02 4.60 4.23
CA VAL A 255 17.58 4.47 5.60
C VAL A 255 18.12 5.81 6.10
N VAL A 256 18.71 6.63 5.25
CA VAL A 256 19.18 7.98 5.62
C VAL A 256 18.00 8.88 5.98
N LEU A 257 16.92 8.88 5.18
CA LEU A 257 15.72 9.66 5.48
C LEU A 257 15.09 9.23 6.81
N CYS A 258 14.86 7.95 6.99
CA CYS A 258 14.30 7.45 8.25
C CYS A 258 15.18 7.79 9.46
N ASN A 259 16.53 7.77 9.33
CA ASN A 259 17.42 8.22 10.41
C ASN A 259 17.35 9.74 10.62
N TYR A 260 17.11 10.52 9.58
CA TYR A 260 16.88 11.97 9.69
C TYR A 260 15.61 12.23 10.51
N ASP A 261 14.51 11.54 10.23
CA ASP A 261 13.27 11.60 11.02
C ASP A 261 13.48 11.26 12.50
N LEU A 262 14.44 10.36 12.78
CA LEU A 262 14.83 9.96 14.13
C LEU A 262 15.91 10.88 14.77
N GLY A 263 16.25 11.98 14.14
CA GLY A 263 17.13 13.01 14.65
C GLY A 263 18.58 12.98 14.15
N LEU A 264 18.86 12.29 13.04
CA LEU A 264 20.16 12.44 12.36
C LEU A 264 20.32 13.89 11.89
N LYS A 265 21.49 14.47 12.13
CA LYS A 265 21.76 15.86 11.74
C LYS A 265 21.66 16.05 10.23
N ILE A 266 21.02 17.15 9.82
CA ILE A 266 20.79 17.53 8.43
C ILE A 266 22.06 17.46 7.56
N ASP A 267 23.17 18.01 8.04
CA ASP A 267 24.43 18.01 7.29
C ASP A 267 24.98 16.60 7.03
N GLN A 268 24.74 15.66 7.94
CA GLN A 268 25.10 14.25 7.79
C GLN A 268 24.17 13.54 6.79
N ALA A 269 22.85 13.76 6.89
CA ALA A 269 21.87 13.19 5.97
C ALA A 269 22.12 13.67 4.54
N VAL A 270 22.19 14.99 4.34
CA VAL A 270 22.44 15.61 3.02
C VAL A 270 23.80 15.19 2.45
N LYS A 271 24.84 15.09 3.27
CA LYS A 271 26.17 14.61 2.82
C LYS A 271 26.09 13.16 2.33
N ALA A 272 25.37 12.29 3.02
CA ALA A 272 25.21 10.89 2.62
C ALA A 272 24.44 10.78 1.29
N LEU A 273 23.33 11.50 1.14
CA LEU A 273 22.52 11.51 -0.09
C LEU A 273 23.33 12.06 -1.29
N ARG A 274 24.10 13.12 -1.12
CA ARG A 274 25.00 13.65 -2.16
C ARG A 274 26.08 12.64 -2.56
N LEU A 275 26.55 11.82 -1.63
CA LEU A 275 27.52 10.77 -1.96
C LEU A 275 26.88 9.66 -2.81
N PHE A 276 25.63 9.29 -2.55
CA PHE A 276 24.89 8.34 -3.37
C PHE A 276 24.60 8.90 -4.76
N ASP A 277 24.17 10.16 -4.82
CA ASP A 277 23.94 10.89 -6.05
C ASP A 277 25.19 10.91 -6.95
N ALA A 278 26.35 11.28 -6.39
CA ALA A 278 27.63 11.29 -7.12
C ALA A 278 28.08 9.90 -7.61
N GLN A 279 27.57 8.81 -7.04
CA GLN A 279 27.84 7.42 -7.46
C GLN A 279 26.79 6.88 -8.42
N SER A 280 25.72 7.62 -8.66
CA SER A 280 24.65 7.21 -9.58
C SER A 280 25.11 7.36 -11.04
N SER A 281 24.54 6.52 -11.90
CA SER A 281 24.78 6.57 -13.34
C SER A 281 23.46 6.67 -14.14
N LYS A 282 22.34 6.79 -13.45
CA LYS A 282 21.00 6.84 -14.04
C LYS A 282 20.30 8.13 -13.67
N ASP A 283 19.73 8.80 -14.65
CA ASP A 283 19.02 10.07 -14.47
C ASP A 283 17.89 9.95 -13.44
N CYS A 284 17.14 8.83 -13.43
CA CYS A 284 16.07 8.62 -12.46
C CYS A 284 16.55 8.55 -11.01
N GLU A 285 17.76 8.03 -10.75
CA GLU A 285 18.33 8.01 -9.40
C GLU A 285 18.69 9.43 -8.93
N HIS A 286 19.22 10.27 -9.83
CA HIS A 286 19.53 11.67 -9.51
C HIS A 286 18.28 12.47 -9.09
N LEU A 287 17.14 12.20 -9.73
CA LEU A 287 15.86 12.83 -9.38
C LEU A 287 15.40 12.46 -7.96
N ILE A 288 15.54 11.19 -7.59
CA ILE A 288 15.17 10.69 -6.25
C ILE A 288 16.04 11.37 -5.18
N TYR A 289 17.35 11.42 -5.37
CA TYR A 289 18.23 12.06 -4.40
C TYR A 289 18.00 13.58 -4.30
N ALA A 290 17.70 14.23 -5.43
CA ALA A 290 17.32 15.64 -5.43
C ALA A 290 16.04 15.88 -4.62
N LEU A 291 15.03 15.02 -4.80
CA LEU A 291 13.78 15.09 -4.03
C LEU A 291 14.06 14.95 -2.52
N PHE A 292 14.83 13.94 -2.13
CA PHE A 292 15.15 13.67 -0.73
C PHE A 292 15.94 14.80 -0.08
N ILE A 293 16.95 15.36 -0.77
CA ILE A 293 17.71 16.49 -0.24
C ILE A 293 16.82 17.74 -0.15
N GLY A 294 15.98 17.95 -1.15
CA GLY A 294 15.06 19.08 -1.19
C GLY A 294 14.01 19.01 -0.08
N SER A 295 13.46 17.83 0.21
CA SER A 295 12.48 17.62 1.28
C SER A 295 13.10 17.89 2.66
N ILE A 296 14.30 17.39 2.94
CA ILE A 296 15.03 17.65 4.19
C ILE A 296 15.24 19.17 4.39
N TYR A 297 15.69 19.88 3.36
CA TYR A 297 15.85 21.33 3.46
C TYR A 297 14.52 22.07 3.65
N ALA A 298 13.45 21.58 3.05
CA ALA A 298 12.10 22.15 3.21
C ALA A 298 11.60 22.02 4.64
N GLU A 299 11.73 20.85 5.24
CA GLU A 299 11.35 20.55 6.62
C GLU A 299 12.11 21.40 7.63
N GLU A 300 13.39 21.61 7.39
CA GLU A 300 14.27 22.49 8.20
C GLU A 300 14.08 23.99 7.89
N LYS A 301 13.12 24.33 7.03
CA LYS A 301 12.80 25.70 6.62
C LYS A 301 13.97 26.43 5.95
N MET A 302 14.92 25.67 5.41
CA MET A 302 16.03 26.17 4.60
C MET A 302 15.58 26.37 3.15
N TYR A 303 14.59 27.24 2.96
CA TYR A 303 13.81 27.34 1.73
C TYR A 303 14.67 27.63 0.49
N ASP A 304 15.66 28.53 0.59
CA ASP A 304 16.56 28.82 -0.53
C ASP A 304 17.32 27.56 -0.99
N SER A 305 17.74 26.72 -0.06
CA SER A 305 18.41 25.46 -0.36
C SER A 305 17.44 24.42 -0.92
N ALA A 306 16.22 24.36 -0.39
CA ALA A 306 15.19 23.45 -0.87
C ALA A 306 14.79 23.75 -2.32
N LEU A 307 14.61 25.02 -2.67
CA LEU A 307 14.24 25.47 -4.02
C LEU A 307 15.24 25.01 -5.08
N VAL A 308 16.53 25.03 -4.79
CA VAL A 308 17.59 24.58 -5.72
C VAL A 308 17.37 23.15 -6.21
N TYR A 309 16.80 22.28 -5.35
CA TYR A 309 16.55 20.88 -5.66
C TYR A 309 15.12 20.62 -6.16
N LEU A 310 14.12 21.28 -5.57
CA LEU A 310 12.72 20.98 -5.83
C LEU A 310 12.15 21.69 -7.06
N GLU A 311 12.58 22.96 -7.35
CA GLU A 311 12.09 23.68 -8.54
C GLU A 311 12.38 22.93 -9.84
N PRO A 312 13.61 22.43 -10.10
CA PRO A 312 13.88 21.67 -11.32
C PRO A 312 13.05 20.38 -11.45
N LEU A 313 12.76 19.71 -10.32
CA LEU A 313 11.93 18.49 -10.32
C LEU A 313 10.49 18.79 -10.73
N PHE A 314 9.94 19.88 -10.25
CA PHE A 314 8.60 20.31 -10.60
C PHE A 314 8.54 20.89 -12.02
N GLU A 315 9.41 21.81 -12.39
CA GLU A 315 9.38 22.54 -13.66
C GLU A 315 9.68 21.63 -14.87
N HIS A 316 10.60 20.66 -14.73
CA HIS A 316 11.05 19.85 -15.86
C HIS A 316 10.41 18.47 -15.89
N TYR A 317 10.02 17.92 -14.74
CA TYR A 317 9.54 16.55 -14.64
C TYR A 317 8.09 16.45 -14.11
N GLY A 318 7.51 17.55 -13.60
CA GLY A 318 6.16 17.54 -13.04
C GLY A 318 6.05 16.62 -11.81
N GLU A 319 7.07 16.59 -10.96
CA GLU A 319 7.12 15.71 -9.81
C GLU A 319 6.12 16.17 -8.72
N ILE A 320 5.15 15.30 -8.40
CA ILE A 320 4.04 15.62 -7.50
C ILE A 320 4.53 15.92 -6.08
N GLU A 321 5.47 15.13 -5.57
CA GLU A 321 6.00 15.34 -4.21
C GLU A 321 6.76 16.66 -4.13
N ALA A 322 7.53 17.01 -5.16
CA ALA A 322 8.18 18.31 -5.23
C ALA A 322 7.16 19.46 -5.21
N ALA A 323 6.06 19.34 -5.95
CA ALA A 323 4.98 20.33 -5.96
C ALA A 323 4.33 20.51 -4.58
N LYS A 324 4.18 19.44 -3.80
CA LYS A 324 3.64 19.51 -2.43
C LYS A 324 4.55 20.35 -1.51
N TYR A 325 5.84 20.09 -1.54
CA TYR A 325 6.83 20.88 -0.75
C TYR A 325 6.92 22.32 -1.25
N LEU A 326 6.98 22.54 -2.57
CA LEU A 326 7.08 23.87 -3.16
C LEU A 326 5.87 24.75 -2.81
N ARG A 327 4.66 24.20 -2.79
CA ARG A 327 3.47 24.92 -2.35
C ARG A 327 3.66 25.52 -0.96
N VAL A 328 4.14 24.70 -0.01
CA VAL A 328 4.34 25.13 1.38
C VAL A 328 5.46 26.18 1.48
N ILE A 329 6.53 25.98 0.72
CA ILE A 329 7.66 26.92 0.67
C ILE A 329 7.23 28.27 0.10
N TYR A 330 6.54 28.28 -1.04
CA TYR A 330 6.08 29.51 -1.69
C TYR A 330 5.06 30.26 -0.86
N ASP A 331 4.13 29.55 -0.19
CA ASP A 331 3.21 30.15 0.78
C ASP A 331 3.99 30.84 1.92
N SER A 332 5.03 30.18 2.45
CA SER A 332 5.85 30.70 3.53
C SER A 332 6.68 31.92 3.12
N LEU A 333 7.12 31.96 1.86
CA LEU A 333 7.90 33.07 1.29
C LEU A 333 7.01 34.20 0.73
N GLY A 334 5.69 34.00 0.69
CA GLY A 334 4.74 34.99 0.15
C GLY A 334 4.70 35.02 -1.38
N TYR A 335 5.15 33.99 -2.07
CA TYR A 335 5.10 33.85 -3.52
C TYR A 335 3.75 33.25 -3.96
N ALA A 336 2.69 34.02 -3.78
CA ALA A 336 1.31 33.55 -3.95
C ALA A 336 1.03 32.96 -5.34
N GLU A 337 1.55 33.56 -6.42
CA GLU A 337 1.35 33.06 -7.79
C GLU A 337 1.96 31.67 -8.02
N LYS A 338 3.18 31.44 -7.52
CA LYS A 338 3.84 30.14 -7.60
C LYS A 338 3.18 29.10 -6.72
N ALA A 339 2.71 29.48 -5.54
CA ALA A 339 1.94 28.60 -4.66
C ALA A 339 0.63 28.17 -5.32
N ASP A 340 -0.10 29.11 -5.95
CA ASP A 340 -1.32 28.82 -6.71
C ASP A 340 -1.07 27.91 -7.92
N GLU A 341 0.10 28.03 -8.56
CA GLU A 341 0.50 27.13 -9.66
C GLU A 341 0.66 25.70 -9.15
N CYS A 342 1.36 25.50 -8.05
CA CYS A 342 1.48 24.20 -7.40
C CYS A 342 0.10 23.63 -6.98
N VAL A 343 -0.78 24.47 -6.43
CA VAL A 343 -2.14 24.04 -6.04
C VAL A 343 -2.94 23.56 -7.26
N ARG A 344 -2.89 24.29 -8.36
CA ARG A 344 -3.58 23.90 -9.60
C ARG A 344 -3.02 22.60 -10.16
N PHE A 345 -1.69 22.47 -10.21
CA PHE A 345 -1.04 21.26 -10.66
C PHE A 345 -1.44 20.05 -9.80
N LEU A 346 -1.41 20.19 -8.49
CA LEU A 346 -1.82 19.13 -7.56
C LEU A 346 -3.30 18.78 -7.70
N ALA A 347 -4.17 19.76 -7.88
CA ALA A 347 -5.59 19.52 -8.10
C ALA A 347 -5.89 18.77 -9.40
N ASP A 348 -5.06 18.96 -10.43
CA ASP A 348 -5.21 18.28 -11.72
C ASP A 348 -4.60 16.87 -11.72
N ASN A 349 -3.58 16.60 -10.90
CA ASN A 349 -2.81 15.37 -10.91
C ASN A 349 -3.07 14.43 -9.71
N ILE A 350 -3.59 14.96 -8.58
CA ILE A 350 -3.99 14.12 -7.45
C ILE A 350 -5.47 13.80 -7.61
N GLN A 351 -5.79 12.52 -7.79
CA GLN A 351 -7.18 12.05 -7.77
C GLN A 351 -7.86 12.50 -6.46
N SER A 352 -9.11 12.97 -6.56
CA SER A 352 -9.81 13.52 -5.41
C SER A 352 -9.91 12.50 -4.28
N GLU A 353 -9.59 12.89 -3.05
CA GLU A 353 -9.68 12.02 -1.85
C GLU A 353 -11.05 11.35 -1.69
N GLY A 354 -12.13 11.95 -2.21
CA GLY A 354 -13.48 11.41 -2.17
C GLY A 354 -13.68 10.19 -3.05
N GLU A 355 -13.01 10.14 -4.21
CA GLU A 355 -13.03 9.00 -5.14
C GLU A 355 -12.27 7.83 -4.56
N ASN A 356 -11.15 8.11 -3.93
CA ASN A 356 -10.30 7.10 -3.32
C ASN A 356 -10.98 6.44 -2.09
N LYS A 357 -11.79 7.19 -1.30
CA LYS A 357 -12.45 6.63 -0.10
C LYS A 357 -13.47 5.53 -0.41
N ALA A 358 -14.28 5.69 -1.45
CA ALA A 358 -15.25 4.67 -1.85
C ALA A 358 -14.53 3.42 -2.39
N LEU A 359 -13.50 3.62 -3.21
CA LEU A 359 -12.67 2.55 -3.76
C LEU A 359 -11.90 1.82 -2.65
N VAL A 360 -11.24 2.55 -1.77
CA VAL A 360 -10.49 2.01 -0.62
C VAL A 360 -11.40 1.21 0.32
N SER A 361 -12.60 1.73 0.62
CA SER A 361 -13.58 0.99 1.46
C SER A 361 -14.05 -0.30 0.80
N GLN A 362 -14.21 -0.33 -0.51
CA GLN A 362 -14.60 -1.53 -1.25
C GLN A 362 -13.47 -2.56 -1.26
N LEU A 363 -12.24 -2.14 -1.53
CA LEU A 363 -11.05 -2.99 -1.49
C LEU A 363 -10.79 -3.57 -0.09
N ASP A 364 -10.96 -2.75 0.95
CA ASP A 364 -10.83 -3.21 2.34
C ASP A 364 -11.90 -4.25 2.70
N ASN A 365 -13.14 -4.06 2.25
CA ASN A 365 -14.20 -5.05 2.46
C ASN A 365 -13.89 -6.38 1.78
N LEU A 366 -13.44 -6.36 0.53
CA LEU A 366 -13.04 -7.57 -0.21
C LEU A 366 -11.92 -8.32 0.53
N PHE A 367 -10.89 -7.58 0.95
CA PHE A 367 -9.77 -8.19 1.67
C PHE A 367 -10.16 -8.73 3.04
N GLN A 368 -10.98 -8.01 3.81
CA GLN A 368 -11.48 -8.48 5.10
C GLN A 368 -12.40 -9.68 4.95
N ASP A 369 -13.20 -9.73 3.90
CA ASP A 369 -14.08 -10.87 3.62
C ASP A 369 -13.30 -12.10 3.17
N TYR A 370 -12.24 -11.95 2.39
CA TYR A 370 -11.25 -13.01 2.14
C TYR A 370 -10.70 -13.57 3.45
N LEU A 371 -10.24 -12.71 4.34
CA LEU A 371 -9.71 -13.14 5.64
C LEU A 371 -10.75 -13.86 6.52
N LYS A 372 -12.03 -13.49 6.42
CA LYS A 372 -13.15 -14.16 7.14
C LYS A 372 -13.60 -15.44 6.45
N GLN A 373 -13.69 -15.44 5.12
CA GLN A 373 -14.12 -16.62 4.35
C GLN A 373 -13.11 -17.75 4.44
N LYS A 374 -11.82 -17.45 4.57
CA LYS A 374 -10.78 -18.42 4.93
C LYS A 374 -11.15 -19.26 6.17
N GLN A 375 -11.98 -18.70 7.06
CA GLN A 375 -12.52 -19.41 8.22
C GLN A 375 -13.89 -20.09 7.98
N LYS A 376 -14.62 -19.69 6.97
CA LYS A 376 -16.02 -20.12 6.77
C LYS A 376 -16.22 -21.15 5.66
N LYS A 377 -15.29 -21.22 4.70
CA LYS A 377 -15.43 -21.99 3.44
C LYS A 377 -15.40 -23.52 3.54
N LEU A 378 -15.27 -24.09 4.72
CA LEU A 378 -15.38 -25.56 4.88
C LEU A 378 -16.81 -26.12 4.75
N ALA A 379 -17.82 -25.28 4.64
CA ALA A 379 -19.23 -25.74 4.71
C ALA A 379 -20.11 -25.43 3.49
N GLU A 380 -19.78 -24.55 2.55
CA GLU A 380 -20.78 -24.02 1.60
C GLU A 380 -20.35 -23.96 0.11
N ALA A 381 -19.53 -24.88 -0.37
CA ALA A 381 -18.89 -24.81 -1.70
C ALA A 381 -19.84 -24.90 -2.94
N GLU A 382 -21.05 -25.42 -2.84
CA GLU A 382 -21.87 -25.71 -4.03
C GLU A 382 -22.87 -24.63 -4.47
N HIS A 383 -23.32 -23.75 -3.58
CA HIS A 383 -24.31 -22.71 -3.95
C HIS A 383 -23.72 -21.41 -4.47
N ALA A 384 -22.41 -21.21 -4.29
CA ALA A 384 -21.74 -19.92 -4.55
C ALA A 384 -21.55 -19.57 -6.04
N LYS A 385 -21.52 -20.56 -6.98
CA LYS A 385 -21.17 -20.30 -8.40
C LYS A 385 -22.20 -19.43 -9.14
N HIS A 386 -23.50 -19.63 -8.92
CA HIS A 386 -24.54 -18.82 -9.59
C HIS A 386 -24.64 -17.41 -9.02
N ILE A 387 -24.45 -17.27 -7.70
CA ILE A 387 -24.47 -15.95 -7.03
C ILE A 387 -23.25 -15.12 -7.44
N LYS A 388 -22.06 -15.71 -7.61
CA LYS A 388 -20.84 -15.01 -8.05
C LYS A 388 -21.01 -14.31 -9.41
N LYS A 389 -21.69 -14.93 -10.41
CA LYS A 389 -21.94 -14.30 -11.72
C LYS A 389 -22.87 -13.09 -11.61
N ILE A 390 -23.92 -13.19 -10.82
CA ILE A 390 -24.92 -12.11 -10.65
C ILE A 390 -24.31 -10.94 -9.85
N VAL A 391 -23.56 -11.25 -8.77
CA VAL A 391 -22.86 -10.25 -7.96
C VAL A 391 -21.76 -9.55 -8.77
N GLY A 392 -21.02 -10.28 -9.60
CA GLY A 392 -20.02 -9.69 -10.50
C GLY A 392 -20.64 -8.70 -11.51
N ILE A 393 -21.81 -9.03 -12.06
CA ILE A 393 -22.55 -8.13 -12.96
C ILE A 393 -23.07 -6.89 -12.19
N ILE A 394 -23.60 -7.09 -10.99
CA ILE A 394 -24.10 -5.98 -10.15
C ILE A 394 -22.96 -5.08 -9.71
N VAL A 395 -21.79 -5.63 -9.33
CA VAL A 395 -20.60 -4.88 -8.96
C VAL A 395 -20.04 -4.10 -10.17
N THR A 396 -20.02 -4.73 -11.35
CA THR A 396 -19.56 -4.05 -12.58
C THR A 396 -20.49 -2.89 -12.93
N VAL A 397 -21.81 -3.07 -12.83
CA VAL A 397 -22.79 -2.01 -13.04
C VAL A 397 -22.68 -0.92 -11.95
N ALA A 398 -22.49 -1.31 -10.67
CA ALA A 398 -22.29 -0.37 -9.57
C ALA A 398 -20.98 0.43 -9.72
N VAL A 399 -19.91 -0.20 -10.22
CA VAL A 399 -18.63 0.48 -10.52
C VAL A 399 -18.78 1.46 -11.69
N PHE A 400 -19.52 1.09 -12.75
CA PHE A 400 -19.82 2.02 -13.84
C PHE A 400 -20.71 3.20 -13.38
N VAL A 401 -21.67 2.92 -12.52
CA VAL A 401 -22.51 3.98 -11.91
C VAL A 401 -21.70 4.83 -10.93
N ALA A 402 -20.85 4.20 -10.10
CA ALA A 402 -19.95 4.91 -9.20
C ALA A 402 -18.92 5.74 -9.97
N LEU A 403 -18.31 5.22 -11.05
CA LEU A 403 -17.46 5.99 -11.95
C LEU A 403 -18.21 7.16 -12.60
N GLY A 404 -19.47 6.97 -12.98
CA GLY A 404 -20.34 8.04 -13.47
C GLY A 404 -20.58 9.13 -12.41
N ILE A 405 -20.94 8.75 -11.18
CA ILE A 405 -21.13 9.67 -10.03
C ILE A 405 -19.83 10.40 -9.71
N VAL A 406 -18.71 9.70 -9.77
CA VAL A 406 -17.36 10.18 -9.51
C VAL A 406 -16.93 11.22 -10.56
N VAL A 407 -17.20 10.98 -11.86
CA VAL A 407 -16.95 11.98 -12.91
C VAL A 407 -17.78 13.24 -12.70
N VAL A 408 -19.04 13.09 -12.27
CA VAL A 408 -19.92 14.21 -11.95
C VAL A 408 -19.46 14.95 -10.69
N ALA A 409 -19.07 14.23 -9.64
CA ALA A 409 -18.52 14.81 -8.40
C ALA A 409 -17.19 15.53 -8.65
N LYS A 410 -16.30 14.97 -9.50
CA LYS A 410 -15.04 15.61 -9.92
C LYS A 410 -15.28 16.93 -10.67
N ARG A 411 -16.31 16.98 -11.53
CA ARG A 411 -16.71 18.23 -12.19
C ARG A 411 -17.24 19.27 -11.20
N ARG A 412 -18.00 18.84 -10.17
CA ARG A 412 -18.53 19.72 -9.12
C ARG A 412 -17.45 20.19 -8.15
N SER A 413 -16.57 19.31 -7.68
CA SER A 413 -15.48 19.71 -6.79
C SER A 413 -14.43 20.59 -7.48
N LYS A 414 -14.13 20.38 -8.78
CA LYS A 414 -13.31 21.33 -9.55
C LYS A 414 -13.96 22.73 -9.60
N LYS A 415 -15.28 22.80 -9.71
CA LYS A 415 -16.01 24.09 -9.69
C LYS A 415 -15.96 24.73 -8.30
N LEU A 416 -16.18 23.92 -7.26
CA LEU A 416 -16.14 24.39 -5.85
C LEU A 416 -14.72 24.83 -5.43
N LEU A 417 -13.70 24.07 -5.87
CA LEU A 417 -12.31 24.42 -5.59
C LEU A 417 -11.90 25.73 -6.28
N ARG A 418 -12.36 25.95 -7.53
CA ARG A 418 -12.15 27.23 -8.24
C ARG A 418 -12.84 28.39 -7.53
N GLN A 419 -14.06 28.18 -7.02
CA GLN A 419 -14.77 29.20 -6.24
C GLN A 419 -14.05 29.51 -4.92
N LYS A 420 -13.65 28.48 -4.17
CA LYS A 420 -12.88 28.68 -2.93
C LYS A 420 -11.52 29.34 -3.17
N LEU A 421 -10.86 29.01 -4.29
CA LEU A 421 -9.58 29.61 -4.67
C LEU A 421 -9.76 31.10 -5.01
N GLU A 422 -10.86 31.44 -5.65
CA GLU A 422 -11.21 32.81 -6.01
C GLU A 422 -11.62 33.63 -4.78
N GLU A 423 -12.37 33.04 -3.85
CA GLU A 423 -12.67 33.61 -2.53
C GLU A 423 -11.39 33.83 -1.69
N GLN A 424 -10.48 32.83 -1.68
CA GLN A 424 -9.17 32.99 -1.01
C GLN A 424 -8.30 34.07 -1.66
N ARG A 425 -8.31 34.18 -2.99
CA ARG A 425 -7.61 35.30 -3.69
C ARG A 425 -8.16 36.64 -3.30
N GLN A 426 -9.49 36.79 -3.28
CA GLN A 426 -10.15 38.04 -2.89
C GLN A 426 -9.89 38.35 -1.40
N ALA A 427 -9.95 37.34 -0.51
CA ALA A 427 -9.64 37.52 0.89
C ALA A 427 -8.15 37.86 1.11
N HIS A 428 -7.23 37.24 0.36
CA HIS A 428 -5.80 37.55 0.45
C HIS A 428 -5.49 38.95 -0.10
N GLN A 429 -6.15 39.35 -1.18
CA GLN A 429 -6.01 40.69 -1.75
C GLN A 429 -6.60 41.76 -0.81
N ALA A 430 -7.72 41.46 -0.15
CA ALA A 430 -8.27 42.31 0.90
C ALA A 430 -7.35 42.39 2.12
N GLN A 431 -6.75 41.27 2.49
CA GLN A 431 -5.76 41.22 3.59
C GLN A 431 -4.47 41.98 3.27
N GLN A 432 -3.96 41.88 2.04
CA GLN A 432 -2.82 42.68 1.56
C GLN A 432 -3.15 44.17 1.57
N ASN A 433 -4.33 44.56 1.10
CA ASN A 433 -4.76 45.95 1.12
C ASN A 433 -4.93 46.48 2.54
N ALA A 434 -5.46 45.64 3.47
CA ALA A 434 -5.57 45.97 4.87
C ALA A 434 -4.19 46.05 5.56
N LEU A 435 -3.24 45.14 5.19
CA LEU A 435 -1.85 45.21 5.67
C LEU A 435 -1.16 46.46 5.19
N PHE A 436 -1.34 46.81 3.90
CA PHE A 436 -0.77 48.05 3.33
C PHE A 436 -1.33 49.30 4.02
N GLY A 437 -2.64 49.28 4.34
CA GLY A 437 -3.28 50.33 5.14
C GLY A 437 -2.71 50.42 6.56
N ARG A 438 -2.53 49.26 7.22
CA ARG A 438 -1.91 49.17 8.57
C ARG A 438 -0.44 49.52 8.55
N LEU A 439 0.32 49.15 7.49
CA LEU A 439 1.72 49.54 7.34
C LEU A 439 1.87 51.05 7.21
N LYS A 440 0.96 51.70 6.48
CA LYS A 440 0.91 53.13 6.34
C LYS A 440 0.57 53.85 7.65
N GLN A 441 -0.38 53.23 8.41
CA GLN A 441 -0.76 53.73 9.74
C GLN A 441 0.30 53.43 10.80
N SER A 442 0.93 52.23 10.76
CA SER A 442 2.03 51.87 11.66
C SER A 442 3.30 52.68 11.42
N ASN A 443 3.60 53.02 10.14
CA ASN A 443 4.70 53.92 9.85
C ASN A 443 4.45 55.35 10.40
N GLN A 444 3.19 55.73 10.47
CA GLN A 444 2.78 56.99 11.11
C GLN A 444 2.89 56.91 12.64
N GLU A 445 2.41 55.75 13.23
CA GLU A 445 2.51 55.47 14.67
C GLU A 445 3.97 55.18 15.12
N ILE A 446 4.82 54.58 14.25
CA ILE A 446 6.23 54.38 14.52
C ILE A 446 6.99 55.71 14.61
N CYS A 447 6.57 56.72 13.86
CA CYS A 447 7.11 58.09 14.04
C CYS A 447 6.68 58.69 15.37
N GLU A 448 5.46 58.43 15.82
CA GLU A 448 4.96 58.91 17.12
C GLU A 448 5.45 58.03 18.29
N LEU A 449 5.63 56.69 18.09
CA LEU A 449 6.15 55.80 19.12
C LEU A 449 7.67 55.85 19.30
N LYS A 450 8.44 56.25 18.28
CA LYS A 450 9.88 56.55 18.47
C LYS A 450 10.14 57.70 19.44
N GLU A 451 9.14 58.55 19.67
CA GLU A 451 9.21 59.58 20.73
C GLU A 451 8.77 59.02 22.10
N ARG A 452 7.94 57.91 22.15
CA ARG A 452 7.46 57.33 23.41
C ARG A 452 8.24 56.12 23.92
N ILE A 453 9.00 55.40 23.09
CA ILE A 453 9.84 54.24 23.48
C ILE A 453 11.08 54.59 24.27
N LYS A 454 11.24 55.87 24.67
CA LYS A 454 12.23 56.28 25.69
C LYS A 454 11.73 56.02 27.13
N GLN A 455 10.52 55.47 27.30
CA GLN A 455 9.94 55.21 28.64
C GLN A 455 9.10 53.91 28.59
N GLN A 456 9.66 52.83 28.99
CA GLN A 456 9.05 51.59 29.50
C GLN A 456 9.43 50.30 28.75
N ASP A 457 10.47 49.69 29.23
CA ASP A 457 10.62 48.23 29.29
C ASP A 457 9.68 47.68 30.37
N ASP A 458 9.01 46.62 30.05
CA ASP A 458 8.56 45.42 30.80
C ASP A 458 7.19 44.92 30.44
N LEU A 459 7.14 43.63 30.13
CA LEU A 459 6.20 42.57 30.53
C LEU A 459 5.84 41.54 29.46
N SER A 460 6.50 40.44 29.62
CA SER A 460 6.20 38.99 29.48
C SER A 460 5.03 38.44 28.66
N ALA A 461 5.41 37.39 27.94
CA ALA A 461 4.65 36.43 27.15
C ALA A 461 3.63 35.58 27.95
N LYS A 462 2.55 35.25 27.27
CA LYS A 462 1.77 34.03 27.56
C LYS A 462 1.55 33.27 26.26
N ALA A 463 2.08 32.04 26.21
CA ALA A 463 1.77 31.07 25.17
C ALA A 463 0.49 30.33 25.49
N GLU A 464 -0.42 30.20 24.53
CA GLU A 464 -1.56 29.31 24.61
C GLU A 464 -1.09 27.87 24.40
N ALA A 465 -1.55 26.97 25.30
CA ALA A 465 -1.25 25.54 25.23
C ALA A 465 -2.08 24.87 24.13
N ALA A 466 -1.46 23.96 23.39
CA ALA A 466 -2.15 23.08 22.44
C ALA A 466 -3.17 22.19 23.16
N PRO A 467 -4.30 21.84 22.53
CA PRO A 467 -5.32 20.99 23.14
C PRO A 467 -4.76 19.62 23.53
N THR A 468 -5.26 19.04 24.62
CA THR A 468 -4.88 17.68 25.07
C THR A 468 -5.56 16.60 24.23
N PHE A 469 -5.05 15.35 24.25
CA PHE A 469 -5.64 14.22 23.51
C PHE A 469 -7.12 14.01 23.82
N ALA A 470 -7.53 14.17 25.08
CA ALA A 470 -8.94 14.04 25.47
C ALA A 470 -9.85 15.15 24.90
N GLU A 471 -9.28 16.26 24.49
CA GLU A 471 -10.02 17.40 23.93
C GLU A 471 -10.18 17.31 22.40
N GLU A 472 -9.55 16.33 21.75
CA GLU A 472 -9.75 16.07 20.33
C GLU A 472 -11.24 15.77 20.03
N PRO A 473 -11.79 16.27 18.91
CA PRO A 473 -13.21 16.14 18.61
C PRO A 473 -13.72 14.69 18.62
N ILE A 474 -12.91 13.74 18.11
CA ILE A 474 -13.26 12.32 18.10
C ILE A 474 -13.27 11.71 19.51
N CYS A 475 -12.33 12.11 20.36
CA CYS A 475 -12.27 11.63 21.75
C CYS A 475 -13.45 12.14 22.57
N ARG A 476 -13.84 13.41 22.41
CA ARG A 476 -15.04 13.99 23.03
C ARG A 476 -16.30 13.26 22.59
N LEU A 477 -16.48 13.04 21.28
CA LEU A 477 -17.62 12.30 20.73
C LEU A 477 -17.75 10.90 21.35
N ILE A 478 -16.64 10.18 21.50
CA ILE A 478 -16.63 8.83 22.07
C ILE A 478 -17.02 8.88 23.55
N VAL A 479 -16.45 9.82 24.32
CA VAL A 479 -16.74 9.97 25.74
C VAL A 479 -18.18 10.41 25.98
N GLU A 480 -18.74 11.30 25.16
CA GLU A 480 -20.14 11.68 25.19
C GLU A 480 -21.07 10.49 24.98
N ARG A 481 -20.82 9.67 23.93
CA ARG A 481 -21.60 8.44 23.68
C ARG A 481 -21.55 7.46 24.83
N VAL A 482 -20.41 7.31 25.49
CA VAL A 482 -20.28 6.44 26.67
C VAL A 482 -21.06 6.99 27.85
N ASN A 483 -21.00 8.30 28.13
CA ASN A 483 -21.72 8.94 29.20
C ASN A 483 -23.25 8.89 29.01
N GLU A 484 -23.73 9.08 27.79
CA GLU A 484 -25.15 8.99 27.43
C GLU A 484 -25.67 7.54 27.47
N GLY A 485 -24.86 6.59 27.01
CA GLY A 485 -25.25 5.19 26.84
C GLY A 485 -25.33 4.37 28.14
N GLN A 486 -24.63 4.75 29.22
CA GLN A 486 -24.53 4.01 30.48
C GLN A 486 -24.39 2.49 30.31
N PHE A 487 -23.41 2.08 29.50
CA PHE A 487 -23.24 0.69 29.06
C PHE A 487 -22.97 -0.27 30.22
N LYS A 488 -23.62 -1.43 30.21
CA LYS A 488 -23.52 -2.44 31.27
C LYS A 488 -22.93 -3.74 30.75
N ALA A 489 -22.05 -4.35 31.54
CA ALA A 489 -21.55 -5.69 31.28
C ALA A 489 -22.70 -6.72 31.22
N LYS A 490 -22.59 -7.68 30.29
CA LYS A 490 -23.57 -8.76 30.07
C LYS A 490 -24.92 -8.37 29.43
N VAL A 491 -25.09 -7.12 29.02
CA VAL A 491 -26.23 -6.73 28.16
C VAL A 491 -25.84 -7.01 26.70
N ASP A 492 -26.81 -7.44 25.90
CA ASP A 492 -26.58 -7.68 24.47
C ASP A 492 -26.17 -6.34 23.82
N TYR A 493 -24.99 -6.32 23.21
CA TYR A 493 -24.45 -5.12 22.53
C TYR A 493 -25.39 -4.60 21.43
N ALA A 494 -26.23 -5.46 20.85
CA ALA A 494 -27.21 -5.06 19.82
C ALA A 494 -28.24 -4.04 20.33
N VAL A 495 -28.46 -3.94 21.65
CA VAL A 495 -29.29 -2.92 22.28
C VAL A 495 -28.69 -1.51 22.11
N TYR A 496 -27.38 -1.41 21.95
CA TYR A 496 -26.64 -0.15 21.83
C TYR A 496 -26.23 0.18 20.37
N LYS A 497 -27.01 -0.27 19.39
CA LYS A 497 -26.70 -0.15 17.97
C LYS A 497 -26.42 1.28 17.51
N ASP A 498 -27.12 2.25 18.09
CA ASP A 498 -26.97 3.67 17.75
C ASP A 498 -25.68 4.30 18.29
N SER A 499 -25.02 3.64 19.23
CA SER A 499 -23.73 4.07 19.80
C SER A 499 -22.52 3.53 19.03
N ALA A 500 -22.73 2.71 18.00
CA ALA A 500 -21.66 2.09 17.22
C ALA A 500 -20.69 3.12 16.61
N LEU A 501 -19.41 2.81 16.64
CA LEU A 501 -18.39 3.57 15.93
C LEU A 501 -18.25 3.01 14.50
N ASP A 502 -18.23 3.90 13.52
CA ASP A 502 -17.91 3.54 12.15
C ASP A 502 -16.39 3.46 11.93
N LYS A 503 -16.00 2.94 10.75
CA LYS A 503 -14.58 2.75 10.40
C LYS A 503 -13.81 4.07 10.33
N GLN A 504 -14.46 5.16 9.92
CA GLN A 504 -13.82 6.46 9.83
C GLN A 504 -13.54 7.02 11.22
N GLN A 505 -14.48 6.88 12.16
CA GLN A 505 -14.33 7.33 13.53
C GLN A 505 -13.19 6.57 14.26
N LEU A 506 -13.03 5.27 13.98
CA LEU A 506 -11.91 4.49 14.51
C LEU A 506 -10.57 4.95 13.91
N LEU A 507 -10.56 5.29 12.63
CA LEU A 507 -9.36 5.84 11.98
C LEU A 507 -9.01 7.22 12.54
N ASP A 508 -9.99 8.09 12.73
CA ASP A 508 -9.80 9.43 13.29
C ASP A 508 -9.26 9.34 14.73
N LEU A 509 -9.72 8.36 15.53
CA LEU A 509 -9.21 8.09 16.86
C LEU A 509 -7.73 7.67 16.84
N ARG A 510 -7.33 6.82 15.89
CA ARG A 510 -5.91 6.46 15.74
C ARG A 510 -5.06 7.65 15.35
N VAL A 511 -5.54 8.46 14.39
CA VAL A 511 -4.84 9.68 13.95
C VAL A 511 -4.67 10.65 15.11
N ALA A 512 -5.68 10.80 15.96
CA ALA A 512 -5.60 11.61 17.18
C ALA A 512 -4.55 11.05 18.15
N ALA A 513 -4.57 9.72 18.40
CA ALA A 513 -3.58 9.07 19.26
C ALA A 513 -2.16 9.20 18.70
N ASP A 514 -1.98 9.03 17.40
CA ASP A 514 -0.68 9.17 16.74
C ASP A 514 -0.15 10.60 16.78
N ARG A 515 -1.03 11.61 16.67
CA ARG A 515 -0.68 13.03 16.76
C ARG A 515 -0.20 13.40 18.15
N HIS A 516 -0.92 12.96 19.20
CA HIS A 516 -0.65 13.37 20.57
C HIS A 516 0.45 12.56 21.26
N PHE A 517 0.69 11.33 20.83
CA PHE A 517 1.64 10.40 21.46
C PHE A 517 2.71 9.89 20.51
N ASN A 518 3.25 10.78 19.66
CA ASN A 518 4.39 10.52 18.79
C ASN A 518 4.28 9.20 18.04
N GLN A 519 3.25 9.08 17.18
CA GLN A 519 2.95 7.89 16.37
C GLN A 519 2.65 6.63 17.22
N PHE A 520 1.83 6.78 18.20
CA PHE A 520 1.47 5.76 19.18
C PHE A 520 1.14 4.39 18.56
N THR A 521 0.21 4.34 17.59
CA THR A 521 -0.25 3.07 17.02
C THR A 521 0.85 2.38 16.22
N VAL A 522 1.68 3.16 15.58
CA VAL A 522 2.82 2.72 14.80
C VAL A 522 3.88 2.12 15.72
N ARG A 523 4.30 2.86 16.73
CA ARG A 523 5.30 2.41 17.71
C ARG A 523 4.81 1.23 18.56
N LEU A 524 3.52 1.21 18.89
CA LEU A 524 2.93 0.09 19.60
C LEU A 524 3.00 -1.20 18.79
N LYS A 525 2.75 -1.13 17.49
CA LYS A 525 2.86 -2.29 16.59
C LYS A 525 4.30 -2.76 16.40
N GLN A 526 5.27 -1.83 16.49
CA GLN A 526 6.71 -2.17 16.48
C GLN A 526 7.12 -2.95 17.71
N ALA A 527 6.76 -2.41 18.86
CA ALA A 527 7.09 -3.04 20.14
C ALA A 527 6.41 -4.40 20.28
N TYR A 528 5.23 -4.56 19.63
CA TYR A 528 4.41 -5.77 19.73
C TYR A 528 3.90 -6.22 18.35
N PRO A 529 4.72 -6.85 17.52
CA PRO A 529 4.41 -7.20 16.12
C PRO A 529 3.20 -8.12 15.93
N LYS A 530 2.79 -8.84 16.97
CA LYS A 530 1.61 -9.73 16.98
C LYS A 530 0.27 -8.98 17.03
N LEU A 531 0.25 -7.67 17.27
CA LEU A 531 -0.97 -6.87 17.27
C LEU A 531 -1.51 -6.73 15.84
N THR A 532 -2.80 -6.95 15.67
CA THR A 532 -3.52 -6.68 14.42
C THR A 532 -4.00 -5.23 14.38
N ASN A 533 -4.41 -4.73 13.22
CA ASN A 533 -4.99 -3.39 13.11
C ASN A 533 -6.23 -3.23 13.99
N SER A 534 -7.07 -4.26 14.06
CA SER A 534 -8.20 -4.25 14.99
C SER A 534 -7.75 -4.23 16.46
N ASP A 535 -6.62 -4.83 16.82
CA ASP A 535 -6.08 -4.74 18.19
C ASP A 535 -5.64 -3.30 18.52
N LEU A 536 -5.17 -2.52 17.53
CA LEU A 536 -4.82 -1.11 17.71
C LEU A 536 -6.04 -0.23 17.97
N ASP A 537 -7.19 -0.51 17.33
CA ASP A 537 -8.45 0.19 17.65
C ASP A 537 -8.81 0.01 19.11
N TYR A 538 -8.75 -1.23 19.60
CA TYR A 538 -8.99 -1.53 21.00
C TYR A 538 -7.99 -0.82 21.93
N CYS A 539 -6.71 -0.78 21.55
CA CYS A 539 -5.70 -0.06 22.32
C CYS A 539 -6.01 1.44 22.42
N CYS A 540 -6.45 2.08 21.33
CA CYS A 540 -6.82 3.50 21.35
C CYS A 540 -8.07 3.75 22.21
N LEU A 541 -9.05 2.84 22.20
CA LEU A 541 -10.23 2.92 23.07
C LEU A 541 -9.87 2.75 24.56
N TYR A 542 -9.00 1.79 24.89
CA TYR A 542 -8.48 1.63 26.25
C TYR A 542 -7.61 2.81 26.70
N LEU A 543 -6.89 3.47 25.77
CA LEU A 543 -6.11 4.68 26.08
C LEU A 543 -6.99 5.83 26.58
N LEU A 544 -8.26 5.90 26.12
CA LEU A 544 -9.27 6.82 26.63
C LEU A 544 -9.82 6.42 28.02
N GLY A 545 -9.46 5.25 28.53
CA GLY A 545 -9.91 4.76 29.82
C GLY A 545 -11.24 4.02 29.79
N LEU A 546 -11.71 3.59 28.64
CA LEU A 546 -12.98 2.89 28.45
C LEU A 546 -12.94 1.47 29.03
N THR A 547 -14.09 1.01 29.53
CA THR A 547 -14.24 -0.37 30.04
C THR A 547 -14.58 -1.36 28.92
N ASP A 548 -14.47 -2.66 29.22
CA ASP A 548 -14.85 -3.73 28.28
C ASP A 548 -16.35 -3.63 27.88
N ALA A 549 -17.20 -3.11 28.77
CA ALA A 549 -18.62 -2.88 28.50
C ALA A 549 -18.83 -1.73 27.48
N ASP A 550 -18.11 -0.62 27.68
CA ASP A 550 -18.16 0.52 26.77
C ASP A 550 -17.68 0.11 25.38
N ILE A 551 -16.56 -0.60 25.31
CA ILE A 551 -15.98 -1.08 24.06
C ILE A 551 -16.89 -2.11 23.37
N SER A 552 -17.56 -2.98 24.13
CA SER A 552 -18.54 -3.93 23.60
C SER A 552 -19.67 -3.22 22.84
N ALA A 553 -20.22 -2.17 23.41
CA ALA A 553 -21.27 -1.37 22.81
C ALA A 553 -20.77 -0.57 21.60
N LEU A 554 -19.66 0.14 21.75
CA LEU A 554 -19.08 0.99 20.69
C LEU A 554 -18.60 0.20 19.48
N MET A 555 -18.05 -0.99 19.68
CA MET A 555 -17.52 -1.86 18.62
C MET A 555 -18.56 -2.86 18.09
N GLN A 556 -19.76 -2.87 18.62
CA GLN A 556 -20.83 -3.85 18.32
C GLN A 556 -20.31 -5.29 18.38
N ARG A 557 -19.69 -5.65 19.50
CA ARG A 557 -19.14 -6.98 19.77
C ARG A 557 -19.65 -7.52 21.11
N ALA A 558 -19.88 -8.82 21.17
CA ALA A 558 -20.29 -9.46 22.42
C ALA A 558 -19.27 -9.18 23.54
N TYR A 559 -19.74 -8.93 24.76
CA TYR A 559 -18.89 -8.64 25.91
C TYR A 559 -17.79 -9.68 26.14
N ASN A 560 -18.13 -10.97 25.98
CA ASN A 560 -17.17 -12.07 26.12
C ASN A 560 -16.04 -11.96 25.08
N THR A 561 -16.37 -11.60 23.84
CA THR A 561 -15.38 -11.39 22.77
C THR A 561 -14.43 -10.24 23.08
N VAL A 562 -14.95 -9.15 23.65
CA VAL A 562 -14.13 -8.00 24.08
C VAL A 562 -13.25 -8.38 25.25
N ASN A 563 -13.80 -9.06 26.25
CA ASN A 563 -13.05 -9.53 27.41
C ASN A 563 -11.96 -10.56 27.05
N GLU A 564 -12.21 -11.49 26.12
CA GLU A 564 -11.17 -12.38 25.59
C GLU A 564 -10.06 -11.59 24.90
N ARG A 565 -10.42 -10.57 24.14
CA ARG A 565 -9.45 -9.69 23.47
C ARG A 565 -8.67 -8.85 24.47
N SER A 566 -9.31 -8.30 25.49
CA SER A 566 -8.68 -7.62 26.61
C SER A 566 -7.64 -8.51 27.30
N THR A 567 -8.01 -9.77 27.56
CA THR A 567 -7.11 -10.77 28.16
C THR A 567 -5.93 -11.08 27.23
N LYS A 568 -6.19 -11.24 25.93
CA LYS A 568 -5.13 -11.41 24.93
C LYS A 568 -4.16 -10.23 24.92
N LEU A 569 -4.67 -9.01 24.96
CA LEU A 569 -3.84 -7.79 24.97
C LEU A 569 -3.00 -7.70 26.25
N ARG A 570 -3.57 -8.02 27.42
CA ARG A 570 -2.80 -8.10 28.68
C ARG A 570 -1.65 -9.09 28.57
N ASN A 571 -1.90 -10.27 27.99
CA ASN A 571 -0.86 -11.29 27.78
C ASN A 571 0.22 -10.80 26.82
N VAL A 572 -0.15 -10.05 25.77
CA VAL A 572 0.80 -9.47 24.82
C VAL A 572 1.71 -8.43 25.48
N PHE A 573 1.13 -7.61 26.39
CA PHE A 573 1.89 -6.56 27.08
C PHE A 573 2.68 -7.10 28.30
N GLY A 574 2.44 -8.36 28.71
CA GLY A 574 3.17 -9.00 29.80
C GLY A 574 2.95 -8.37 31.18
N ARG A 575 1.83 -7.69 31.39
CA ARG A 575 1.49 -6.98 32.63
C ARG A 575 0.11 -7.42 33.15
N GLU A 576 0.03 -7.74 34.45
CA GLU A 576 -1.23 -8.07 35.13
C GLU A 576 -2.11 -6.85 35.44
N ASN A 577 -1.62 -5.63 35.24
CA ASN A 577 -2.28 -4.38 35.54
C ASN A 577 -3.40 -4.02 34.55
N ASN A 578 -4.22 -3.01 34.94
CA ASN A 578 -5.25 -2.45 34.06
C ASN A 578 -4.66 -2.02 32.72
N ILE A 579 -5.26 -2.53 31.63
CA ILE A 579 -4.78 -2.34 30.26
C ILE A 579 -4.70 -0.84 29.89
N SER A 580 -5.65 -0.02 30.34
CA SER A 580 -5.65 1.43 30.09
C SER A 580 -4.43 2.11 30.70
N ASN A 581 -4.05 1.74 31.92
CA ASN A 581 -2.87 2.30 32.58
C ASN A 581 -1.59 1.87 31.85
N THR A 582 -1.50 0.59 31.45
CA THR A 582 -0.36 0.08 30.66
C THR A 582 -0.18 0.84 29.35
N LEU A 583 -1.28 1.15 28.66
CA LEU A 583 -1.23 1.88 27.40
C LEU A 583 -0.90 3.36 27.57
N ARG A 584 -1.34 3.98 28.67
CA ARG A 584 -0.94 5.35 29.04
C ARG A 584 0.55 5.45 29.34
N ASP A 585 1.08 4.53 30.15
CA ASP A 585 2.52 4.44 30.43
C ASP A 585 3.34 4.30 29.14
N LEU A 586 2.88 3.46 28.20
CA LEU A 586 3.53 3.28 26.90
C LEU A 586 3.43 4.55 26.03
N ALA A 587 2.27 5.22 26.05
CA ALA A 587 2.06 6.47 25.30
C ALA A 587 2.97 7.59 25.83
N GLU A 588 3.11 7.72 27.16
CA GLU A 588 4.04 8.65 27.79
C GLU A 588 5.50 8.31 27.46
N CYS A 589 5.88 7.05 27.47
CA CYS A 589 7.20 6.61 27.03
C CYS A 589 7.50 6.99 25.57
N PHE A 590 6.49 6.95 24.70
CA PHE A 590 6.66 7.32 23.28
C PHE A 590 6.78 8.83 23.08
N LEU A 591 6.30 9.64 24.00
CA LEU A 591 6.51 11.09 23.98
C LEU A 591 7.92 11.50 24.43
N LEU A 592 8.54 10.69 25.30
CA LEU A 592 9.86 10.98 25.86
C LEU A 592 11.03 10.51 24.99
N ASN A 593 10.77 9.64 24.02
CA ASN A 593 11.73 9.06 23.07
C ASN A 593 11.38 9.44 21.61
#